data_ae61e9ea1753a0711a459f681a0aa727
#
_entry.id   ae61e9ea1753a0711a459f681a0aa727
#
_cell.length_a   1.000
_cell.length_b   1.000
_cell.length_c   1.000
_cell.angle_alpha   90.00
_cell.angle_beta   90.00
_cell.angle_gamma   90.00
#
_symmetry.space_group_name_H-M   'P 1'
#
loop_
_entity.id
_entity.type
_entity.pdbx_description
1 polymer ?
#
loop_
_entity_poly.entity_id
_entity_poly.type
_entity_poly.pdbx_seq_one_letter_code
_entity_poly.pdbx_strand_id
1 'polypeptide(L)'
;MPSPSMPLACLLTALLLGGCGADDEPLRAEPGEHLSGGATTVLQSDRNAFSLPSANLAPSRRLDFSVGNSFFRNPWVIAPSSTTARDGLGPLFNTNACQNCHVKDGRGHPPGADAVSAVSMLVRLSIPAGPADGKTLLHQGVIPEPTYGGQLQDVGIPGVAPEGKVRVDYEPLKVRFEDGTEVELRKPILRISQLGYGPMHPQTMFSARVAPPMIGLGLLEAIPEEAILANADPDDRNGDGIRGRANQVWDAARQRTALGRFGWKAGQPDIPQQNAHAFANDMGLTSSLLPHDDCSAAQVECRRAPDGGEPEVSDNIFAQVLFYSRNLAVPARRKVDDPQVLAGKRLFAQANCVACHVPAFTTGSDASEPELANQRIRPYSDLLLHDMGDGLADNRPEFLASGRDWRTPPLWGIGLTETVNGHTQFLHDGRARNLLEAILWHGGEAEAAKRHVLGFDADQRSALLAFLNSL
;
A
#
# COMPACT_ATOMS: atom_id res chain seq x y z
N MET A 1 75.22 51.17 -15.81
CA MET A 1 75.33 49.95 -16.58
C MET A 1 73.97 49.44 -16.85
N PRO A 2 73.48 49.38 -18.06
CA PRO A 2 72.08 49.08 -18.38
C PRO A 2 71.88 47.57 -18.52
N SER A 3 70.71 47.08 -17.98
CA SER A 3 70.21 45.73 -18.18
C SER A 3 69.43 45.66 -19.51
N PRO A 4 69.47 44.55 -20.23
CA PRO A 4 68.74 44.38 -21.48
C PRO A 4 67.31 43.83 -21.24
N SER A 5 66.40 44.48 -21.91
CA SER A 5 64.99 44.10 -22.05
C SER A 5 64.87 42.84 -22.96
N MET A 6 64.10 41.82 -22.49
CA MET A 6 63.61 40.70 -23.30
C MET A 6 62.21 40.96 -23.78
N PRO A 7 61.83 40.59 -25.00
CA PRO A 7 60.50 40.77 -25.52
C PRO A 7 59.54 39.62 -25.07
N LEU A 8 58.35 40.00 -24.70
CA LEU A 8 57.19 39.12 -24.34
C LEU A 8 56.58 38.52 -25.61
N ALA A 9 56.78 37.22 -25.81
CA ALA A 9 56.10 36.48 -26.88
C ALA A 9 54.70 36.08 -26.45
N CYS A 10 53.67 36.66 -27.12
CA CYS A 10 52.27 36.22 -26.96
C CYS A 10 52.09 34.84 -27.59
N LEU A 11 51.89 33.81 -26.75
CA LEU A 11 51.36 32.53 -27.18
C LEU A 11 49.80 32.65 -27.21
N LEU A 12 49.24 32.66 -28.40
CA LEU A 12 47.83 32.42 -28.62
C LEU A 12 47.54 30.90 -28.41
N THR A 13 46.96 30.57 -27.28
CA THR A 13 46.40 29.22 -27.05
C THR A 13 45.01 29.16 -27.69
N ALA A 14 44.87 28.47 -28.80
CA ALA A 14 43.57 28.11 -29.40
C ALA A 14 42.87 27.14 -28.46
N LEU A 15 41.81 27.59 -27.78
CA LEU A 15 40.86 26.73 -27.11
C LEU A 15 40.05 25.97 -28.19
N LEU A 16 40.38 24.72 -28.40
CA LEU A 16 39.50 23.76 -29.06
C LEU A 16 38.31 23.52 -28.12
N LEU A 17 37.17 24.09 -28.43
CA LEU A 17 35.87 23.68 -27.89
C LEU A 17 35.60 22.26 -28.38
N GLY A 18 36.06 21.29 -27.59
CA GLY A 18 35.59 19.91 -27.68
C GLY A 18 34.13 19.91 -27.27
N GLY A 19 33.19 19.78 -28.23
CA GLY A 19 31.81 19.49 -27.95
C GLY A 19 31.78 18.20 -27.15
N CYS A 20 31.30 18.27 -25.89
CA CYS A 20 30.84 17.10 -25.17
C CYS A 20 29.65 16.52 -25.93
N GLY A 21 29.91 15.53 -26.78
CA GLY A 21 28.92 14.56 -27.15
C GLY A 21 28.47 13.89 -25.82
N ALA A 22 27.24 13.97 -25.49
CA ALA A 22 26.68 13.13 -24.45
C ALA A 22 26.93 11.69 -24.90
N ASP A 23 27.86 11.02 -24.19
CA ASP A 23 28.14 9.60 -24.41
C ASP A 23 26.83 8.85 -24.27
N ASP A 24 26.29 8.35 -25.38
CA ASP A 24 25.22 7.37 -25.44
C ASP A 24 25.74 6.02 -24.91
N GLU A 25 26.10 6.00 -23.62
CA GLU A 25 26.31 4.69 -23.00
C GLU A 25 25.04 3.86 -23.15
N PRO A 26 25.16 2.64 -23.66
CA PRO A 26 23.98 1.79 -23.83
C PRO A 26 23.33 1.57 -22.47
N LEU A 27 22.02 1.85 -22.39
CA LEU A 27 21.26 1.62 -21.18
C LEU A 27 21.45 0.17 -20.75
N ARG A 28 21.83 -0.03 -19.49
CA ARG A 28 22.03 -1.36 -18.89
C ARG A 28 21.31 -1.47 -17.55
N ALA A 29 20.87 -2.67 -17.23
CA ALA A 29 20.38 -2.95 -15.89
C ALA A 29 21.53 -2.90 -14.86
N GLU A 30 21.24 -2.47 -13.65
CA GLU A 30 22.16 -2.52 -12.53
C GLU A 30 22.42 -3.99 -12.12
N PRO A 31 23.62 -4.34 -11.63
CA PRO A 31 23.86 -5.66 -11.08
C PRO A 31 22.82 -6.03 -10.00
N GLY A 32 22.19 -7.19 -10.15
CA GLY A 32 21.16 -7.68 -9.22
C GLY A 32 19.85 -6.89 -9.26
N GLU A 33 19.60 -6.08 -10.27
CA GLU A 33 18.37 -5.28 -10.39
C GLU A 33 17.08 -6.13 -10.46
N HIS A 34 17.19 -7.36 -10.95
CA HIS A 34 16.08 -8.31 -10.97
C HIS A 34 15.69 -8.83 -9.58
N LEU A 35 16.57 -8.72 -8.57
CA LEU A 35 16.32 -9.16 -7.20
C LEU A 35 15.56 -8.06 -6.41
N SER A 36 14.26 -7.91 -6.65
CA SER A 36 13.43 -6.85 -6.03
C SER A 36 13.41 -6.91 -4.50
N GLY A 37 13.49 -8.10 -3.90
CA GLY A 37 13.58 -8.35 -2.45
C GLY A 37 14.97 -8.75 -1.96
N GLY A 38 16.04 -8.50 -2.72
CA GLY A 38 17.38 -8.99 -2.38
C GLY A 38 17.43 -10.53 -2.39
N ALA A 39 18.08 -11.15 -1.42
CA ALA A 39 18.20 -12.61 -1.32
C ALA A 39 16.86 -13.31 -1.04
N THR A 40 15.82 -12.60 -0.61
CA THR A 40 14.47 -13.15 -0.39
C THR A 40 13.70 -13.38 -1.68
N THR A 41 14.18 -12.83 -2.81
CA THR A 41 13.48 -12.80 -4.10
C THR A 41 13.23 -14.21 -4.65
N VAL A 42 11.99 -14.45 -5.12
CA VAL A 42 11.62 -15.67 -5.83
C VAL A 42 11.54 -15.41 -7.34
N LEU A 43 11.98 -16.39 -8.16
CA LEU A 43 12.01 -16.24 -9.61
C LEU A 43 10.69 -16.59 -10.31
N GLN A 44 9.68 -17.02 -9.55
CA GLN A 44 8.38 -17.42 -10.07
C GLN A 44 7.57 -16.20 -10.50
N SER A 45 6.89 -16.30 -11.65
CA SER A 45 6.08 -15.24 -12.23
C SER A 45 4.71 -15.70 -12.73
N ASP A 46 4.24 -16.85 -12.25
CA ASP A 46 2.92 -17.40 -12.54
C ASP A 46 1.87 -16.93 -11.51
N ARG A 47 0.68 -17.52 -11.58
CA ARG A 47 -0.44 -17.23 -10.65
C ARG A 47 -0.15 -17.45 -9.16
N ASN A 48 0.96 -18.07 -8.78
CA ASN A 48 1.36 -18.30 -7.40
C ASN A 48 2.57 -17.43 -6.98
N ALA A 49 2.98 -16.50 -7.82
CA ALA A 49 4.19 -15.68 -7.62
C ALA A 49 4.20 -14.90 -6.29
N PHE A 50 3.03 -14.60 -5.73
CA PHE A 50 2.92 -13.83 -4.47
C PHE A 50 2.79 -14.71 -3.22
N SER A 51 2.54 -16.02 -3.36
CA SER A 51 2.26 -16.95 -2.24
C SER A 51 3.46 -17.79 -1.83
N LEU A 52 4.68 -17.38 -2.15
CA LEU A 52 5.90 -18.14 -1.87
C LEU A 52 6.64 -17.58 -0.65
N PRO A 53 7.28 -18.45 0.15
CA PRO A 53 8.17 -17.97 1.20
C PRO A 53 9.43 -17.33 0.63
N SER A 54 10.06 -16.46 1.40
CA SER A 54 11.38 -15.89 1.11
C SER A 54 12.34 -16.97 0.64
N ALA A 55 13.04 -16.72 -0.49
CA ALA A 55 13.90 -17.74 -1.12
C ALA A 55 15.03 -18.22 -0.20
N ASN A 56 15.53 -17.35 0.68
CA ASN A 56 16.55 -17.62 1.68
C ASN A 56 15.98 -18.14 3.02
N LEU A 57 14.66 -18.40 3.11
CA LEU A 57 14.05 -18.98 4.31
C LEU A 57 14.61 -20.37 4.58
N ALA A 58 15.15 -20.57 5.77
CA ALA A 58 15.74 -21.84 6.19
C ALA A 58 14.74 -22.99 6.03
N PRO A 59 15.16 -24.18 5.53
CA PRO A 59 14.26 -25.32 5.34
C PRO A 59 13.51 -25.74 6.60
N SER A 60 14.11 -25.61 7.78
CA SER A 60 13.50 -25.90 9.08
C SER A 60 12.33 -24.98 9.45
N ARG A 61 12.24 -23.77 8.86
CA ARG A 61 11.20 -22.77 9.11
C ARG A 61 10.06 -22.79 8.07
N ARG A 62 10.18 -23.61 7.02
CA ARG A 62 9.14 -23.70 5.96
C ARG A 62 7.84 -24.32 6.46
N LEU A 63 7.91 -25.17 7.49
CA LEU A 63 6.70 -25.70 8.12
C LEU A 63 5.90 -24.58 8.80
N ASP A 64 6.57 -23.69 9.54
CA ASP A 64 5.93 -22.56 10.22
C ASP A 64 5.24 -21.63 9.21
N PHE A 65 5.91 -21.37 8.07
CA PHE A 65 5.29 -20.60 6.96
C PHE A 65 4.01 -21.29 6.44
N SER A 66 4.03 -22.62 6.28
CA SER A 66 2.87 -23.39 5.81
C SER A 66 1.73 -23.40 6.83
N VAL A 67 2.05 -23.45 8.12
CA VAL A 67 1.06 -23.37 9.22
C VAL A 67 0.43 -21.98 9.23
N GLY A 68 1.23 -20.91 9.16
CA GLY A 68 0.73 -19.53 9.07
C GLY A 68 -0.18 -19.32 7.85
N ASN A 69 0.22 -19.84 6.68
CA ASN A 69 -0.62 -19.85 5.48
C ASN A 69 -1.96 -20.56 5.72
N SER A 70 -1.96 -21.66 6.48
CA SER A 70 -3.21 -22.38 6.78
C SER A 70 -4.20 -21.48 7.55
N PHE A 71 -3.75 -20.73 8.55
CA PHE A 71 -4.61 -19.78 9.29
C PHE A 71 -5.01 -18.56 8.45
N PHE A 72 -4.16 -18.09 7.59
CA PHE A 72 -4.45 -16.99 6.68
C PHE A 72 -5.50 -17.37 5.63
N ARG A 73 -5.45 -18.59 5.11
CA ARG A 73 -6.26 -19.05 3.98
C ARG A 73 -7.59 -19.69 4.38
N ASN A 74 -7.60 -20.49 5.46
CA ASN A 74 -8.79 -21.26 5.79
C ASN A 74 -9.82 -20.40 6.55
N PRO A 75 -11.13 -20.59 6.28
CA PRO A 75 -12.18 -19.81 6.92
C PRO A 75 -12.22 -19.99 8.44
N TRP A 76 -12.45 -18.90 9.14
CA TRP A 76 -12.90 -18.88 10.52
C TRP A 76 -14.41 -19.15 10.56
N VAL A 77 -14.89 -19.73 11.63
CA VAL A 77 -16.29 -20.14 11.80
C VAL A 77 -16.89 -19.54 13.06
N ILE A 78 -18.21 -19.46 13.10
CA ILE A 78 -18.95 -18.93 14.25
C ILE A 78 -18.78 -19.87 15.44
N ALA A 79 -18.58 -19.32 16.64
CA ALA A 79 -18.54 -20.07 17.89
C ALA A 79 -19.96 -20.44 18.38
N PRO A 80 -20.12 -21.55 19.15
CA PRO A 80 -19.14 -22.57 19.42
C PRO A 80 -19.00 -23.56 18.26
N SER A 81 -17.78 -23.98 17.96
CA SER A 81 -17.53 -24.97 16.90
C SER A 81 -16.58 -26.09 17.36
N SER A 82 -16.64 -27.25 16.70
CA SER A 82 -15.65 -28.32 16.92
C SER A 82 -14.24 -27.94 16.42
N THR A 83 -14.13 -26.91 15.60
CA THR A 83 -12.85 -26.36 15.11
C THR A 83 -12.38 -25.22 16.02
N THR A 84 -12.12 -25.49 17.28
CA THR A 84 -11.80 -24.50 18.33
C THR A 84 -10.57 -23.64 18.05
N ALA A 85 -9.69 -24.03 17.14
CA ALA A 85 -8.54 -23.22 16.74
C ALA A 85 -8.89 -22.10 15.73
N ARG A 86 -10.11 -22.08 15.19
CA ARG A 86 -10.59 -21.11 14.19
C ARG A 86 -12.10 -20.85 14.35
N ASP A 87 -12.64 -20.95 15.54
CA ASP A 87 -13.98 -20.43 15.85
C ASP A 87 -13.92 -19.04 16.45
N GLY A 88 -15.07 -18.46 16.71
CA GLY A 88 -15.17 -17.08 17.21
C GLY A 88 -15.25 -16.04 16.09
N LEU A 89 -15.52 -16.44 14.82
CA LEU A 89 -15.79 -15.44 13.76
C LEU A 89 -16.80 -14.43 14.31
N GLY A 90 -16.39 -13.16 14.31
CA GLY A 90 -17.12 -12.10 15.00
C GLY A 90 -18.54 -11.91 14.52
N PRO A 91 -19.40 -11.31 15.33
CA PRO A 91 -20.81 -11.16 15.01
C PRO A 91 -21.04 -10.27 13.78
N LEU A 92 -20.17 -9.31 13.55
CA LEU A 92 -20.12 -8.44 12.37
C LEU A 92 -18.73 -8.57 11.73
N PHE A 93 -18.68 -8.67 10.41
CA PHE A 93 -17.43 -8.86 9.67
C PHE A 93 -17.59 -8.50 8.18
N ASN A 94 -16.48 -8.37 7.46
CA ASN A 94 -16.45 -8.25 6.00
C ASN A 94 -16.09 -9.58 5.34
N THR A 95 -15.26 -10.39 6.01
CA THR A 95 -14.76 -11.66 5.50
C THR A 95 -14.50 -12.65 6.64
N ASN A 96 -14.45 -13.93 6.30
CA ASN A 96 -14.10 -14.99 7.25
C ASN A 96 -12.74 -15.62 7.00
N ALA A 97 -11.95 -15.07 6.08
CA ALA A 97 -10.56 -15.49 5.83
C ALA A 97 -9.78 -14.35 5.19
N CYS A 98 -8.52 -14.17 5.55
CA CYS A 98 -7.67 -13.12 4.98
C CYS A 98 -7.53 -13.26 3.46
N GLN A 99 -7.43 -14.50 2.96
CA GLN A 99 -7.27 -14.78 1.53
C GLN A 99 -8.50 -14.42 0.68
N ASN A 100 -9.68 -14.20 1.24
CA ASN A 100 -10.83 -13.75 0.45
C ASN A 100 -10.66 -12.32 -0.04
N CYS A 101 -9.97 -11.47 0.74
CA CYS A 101 -9.62 -10.10 0.35
C CYS A 101 -8.27 -10.06 -0.38
N HIS A 102 -7.30 -10.87 0.06
CA HIS A 102 -5.94 -10.98 -0.48
C HIS A 102 -5.80 -12.25 -1.31
N VAL A 103 -6.59 -12.38 -2.38
CA VAL A 103 -6.58 -13.59 -3.23
C VAL A 103 -5.17 -13.88 -3.72
N LYS A 104 -4.63 -15.08 -3.39
CA LYS A 104 -3.24 -15.44 -3.72
C LYS A 104 -2.20 -14.44 -3.19
N ASP A 105 -2.47 -13.85 -2.00
CA ASP A 105 -1.62 -12.84 -1.36
C ASP A 105 -1.45 -11.54 -2.17
N GLY A 106 -2.31 -11.37 -3.16
CA GLY A 106 -2.35 -10.20 -4.02
C GLY A 106 -3.33 -9.14 -3.54
N ARG A 107 -3.74 -8.27 -4.47
CA ARG A 107 -4.61 -7.14 -4.14
C ARG A 107 -6.07 -7.43 -4.44
N GLY A 108 -6.95 -6.75 -3.71
CA GLY A 108 -8.38 -6.73 -3.93
C GLY A 108 -8.82 -5.78 -5.06
N HIS A 109 -10.14 -5.76 -5.27
CA HIS A 109 -10.80 -4.91 -6.26
C HIS A 109 -12.16 -4.44 -5.73
N PRO A 110 -12.76 -3.36 -6.29
CA PRO A 110 -14.12 -2.95 -5.97
C PRO A 110 -15.13 -4.05 -6.28
N PRO A 111 -16.29 -4.07 -5.60
CA PRO A 111 -17.37 -5.01 -5.90
C PRO A 111 -17.87 -4.82 -7.34
N GLY A 112 -18.23 -5.91 -8.01
CA GLY A 112 -18.96 -5.88 -9.27
C GLY A 112 -20.39 -5.34 -9.07
N ALA A 113 -21.07 -4.99 -10.16
CA ALA A 113 -22.41 -4.39 -10.10
C ALA A 113 -23.45 -5.28 -9.37
N ASP A 114 -23.33 -6.60 -9.51
CA ASP A 114 -24.22 -7.60 -8.92
C ASP A 114 -23.64 -8.27 -7.65
N ALA A 115 -22.56 -7.73 -7.09
CA ALA A 115 -21.93 -8.31 -5.91
C ALA A 115 -22.84 -8.20 -4.67
N VAL A 116 -22.95 -9.30 -3.91
CA VAL A 116 -23.71 -9.36 -2.67
C VAL A 116 -22.96 -8.68 -1.52
N SER A 117 -21.64 -8.73 -1.55
CA SER A 117 -20.72 -8.14 -0.56
C SER A 117 -19.54 -7.49 -1.27
N ALA A 118 -18.93 -6.51 -0.63
CA ALA A 118 -17.76 -5.81 -1.12
C ALA A 118 -16.45 -6.57 -0.89
N VAL A 119 -16.46 -7.70 -0.29
CA VAL A 119 -15.39 -8.61 0.22
C VAL A 119 -13.99 -7.99 0.26
N SER A 120 -13.38 -7.68 -0.90
CA SER A 120 -11.99 -7.21 -0.98
C SER A 120 -11.85 -5.68 -1.08
N MET A 121 -12.94 -4.94 -0.81
CA MET A 121 -12.95 -3.49 -0.64
C MET A 121 -13.66 -3.12 0.66
N LEU A 122 -12.94 -2.54 1.58
CA LEU A 122 -13.46 -2.06 2.86
C LEU A 122 -13.89 -0.60 2.76
N VAL A 123 -14.87 -0.18 3.58
CA VAL A 123 -15.25 1.21 3.73
C VAL A 123 -14.98 1.65 5.16
N ARG A 124 -13.93 2.47 5.33
CA ARG A 124 -13.62 3.08 6.63
C ARG A 124 -14.55 4.24 6.91
N LEU A 125 -14.98 4.35 8.17
CA LEU A 125 -15.92 5.34 8.65
C LEU A 125 -15.27 6.25 9.69
N SER A 126 -15.65 7.51 9.73
CA SER A 126 -15.32 8.41 10.84
C SER A 126 -16.20 9.65 10.79
N ILE A 127 -16.21 10.43 11.87
CA ILE A 127 -16.82 11.76 11.95
C ILE A 127 -15.75 12.81 12.27
N PRO A 128 -16.00 14.10 12.02
CA PRO A 128 -15.12 15.17 12.46
C PRO A 128 -14.91 15.16 13.97
N ALA A 129 -13.67 15.43 14.40
CA ALA A 129 -13.33 15.50 15.81
C ALA A 129 -13.85 16.77 16.48
N GLY A 130 -14.33 16.62 17.71
CA GLY A 130 -14.66 17.73 18.60
C GLY A 130 -13.51 18.06 19.59
N PRO A 131 -13.63 19.12 20.39
CA PRO A 131 -12.58 19.54 21.34
C PRO A 131 -12.25 18.51 22.43
N ALA A 132 -13.17 17.60 22.77
CA ALA A 132 -12.99 16.59 23.80
C ALA A 132 -12.32 15.29 23.33
N ASP A 133 -12.08 15.12 22.03
CA ASP A 133 -11.73 13.84 21.40
C ASP A 133 -10.22 13.54 21.34
N GLY A 134 -9.38 14.37 21.98
CA GLY A 134 -7.93 14.28 21.85
C GLY A 134 -7.34 12.90 22.19
N LYS A 135 -7.90 12.18 23.20
CA LYS A 135 -7.45 10.84 23.54
C LYS A 135 -7.79 9.82 22.45
N THR A 136 -9.00 9.86 21.90
CA THR A 136 -9.41 8.97 20.81
C THR A 136 -8.59 9.23 19.54
N LEU A 137 -8.38 10.50 19.18
CA LEU A 137 -7.52 10.89 18.08
C LEU A 137 -6.09 10.41 18.24
N LEU A 138 -5.52 10.50 19.45
CA LEU A 138 -4.17 10.01 19.71
C LEU A 138 -4.05 8.50 19.45
N HIS A 139 -5.03 7.71 19.89
CA HIS A 139 -4.95 6.24 19.84
C HIS A 139 -5.50 5.65 18.54
N GLN A 140 -6.53 6.24 17.95
CA GLN A 140 -7.22 5.69 16.77
C GLN A 140 -6.98 6.50 15.48
N GLY A 141 -6.44 7.72 15.61
CA GLY A 141 -6.21 8.61 14.47
C GLY A 141 -7.46 9.25 13.88
N VAL A 142 -8.64 8.85 14.33
CA VAL A 142 -9.96 9.31 13.89
C VAL A 142 -10.97 9.22 15.04
N ILE A 143 -12.11 9.87 14.87
CA ILE A 143 -13.30 9.59 15.69
C ILE A 143 -14.20 8.62 14.92
N PRO A 144 -14.41 7.39 15.40
CA PRO A 144 -15.29 6.43 14.76
C PRO A 144 -16.73 6.96 14.60
N GLU A 145 -17.46 6.48 13.64
CA GLU A 145 -18.87 6.74 13.49
C GLU A 145 -19.63 6.14 14.72
N PRO A 146 -20.49 6.90 15.41
CA PRO A 146 -21.04 6.47 16.72
C PRO A 146 -21.92 5.22 16.68
N THR A 147 -22.53 4.92 15.53
CA THR A 147 -23.41 3.76 15.35
C THR A 147 -22.71 2.56 14.75
N TYR A 148 -21.77 2.81 13.81
CA TYR A 148 -21.15 1.81 12.93
C TYR A 148 -19.66 1.63 13.14
N GLY A 149 -19.05 2.29 14.11
CA GLY A 149 -17.62 2.14 14.41
C GLY A 149 -16.70 2.73 13.35
N GLY A 150 -15.50 2.16 13.23
CA GLY A 150 -14.43 2.64 12.34
C GLY A 150 -14.46 2.06 10.93
N GLN A 151 -15.26 1.01 10.68
CA GLN A 151 -15.36 0.30 9.40
C GLN A 151 -16.78 -0.26 9.22
N LEU A 152 -17.33 -0.14 8.01
CA LEU A 152 -18.60 -0.73 7.67
C LEU A 152 -18.46 -2.25 7.47
N GLN A 153 -19.19 -3.05 8.25
CA GLN A 153 -19.18 -4.50 8.19
C GLN A 153 -20.47 -4.99 7.50
N ASP A 154 -20.34 -5.52 6.31
CA ASP A 154 -21.47 -5.80 5.41
C ASP A 154 -22.02 -7.24 5.53
N VAL A 155 -21.49 -8.02 6.50
CA VAL A 155 -21.93 -9.38 6.84
C VAL A 155 -22.14 -9.49 8.35
N GLY A 156 -23.18 -10.24 8.77
CA GLY A 156 -23.44 -10.59 10.17
C GLY A 156 -23.67 -12.09 10.34
N ILE A 157 -23.40 -12.61 11.53
CA ILE A 157 -23.76 -13.99 11.88
C ILE A 157 -25.30 -14.12 11.97
N PRO A 158 -25.87 -15.34 11.97
CA PRO A 158 -27.31 -15.53 12.14
C PRO A 158 -27.84 -14.84 13.41
N GLY A 159 -28.82 -13.97 13.25
CA GLY A 159 -29.45 -13.18 14.33
C GLY A 159 -28.82 -11.79 14.53
N VAL A 160 -27.73 -11.46 13.85
CA VAL A 160 -27.11 -10.12 13.87
C VAL A 160 -27.27 -9.50 12.48
N ALA A 161 -27.89 -8.33 12.41
CA ALA A 161 -28.07 -7.63 11.15
C ALA A 161 -26.73 -7.10 10.65
N PRO A 162 -26.38 -7.23 9.34
CA PRO A 162 -25.24 -6.53 8.78
C PRO A 162 -25.43 -5.02 8.88
N GLU A 163 -24.32 -4.29 8.88
CA GLU A 163 -24.35 -2.83 9.04
C GLU A 163 -24.90 -2.09 7.83
N GLY A 164 -24.66 -2.62 6.65
CA GLY A 164 -25.14 -2.00 5.41
C GLY A 164 -24.65 -2.75 4.17
N LYS A 165 -24.98 -2.20 3.00
CA LYS A 165 -24.53 -2.70 1.70
C LYS A 165 -23.75 -1.62 0.96
N VAL A 166 -22.65 -2.02 0.35
CA VAL A 166 -21.73 -1.15 -0.41
C VAL A 166 -21.92 -1.38 -1.90
N ARG A 167 -22.01 -0.29 -2.65
CA ARG A 167 -22.00 -0.29 -4.11
C ARG A 167 -21.11 0.85 -4.62
N VAL A 168 -20.42 0.65 -5.72
CA VAL A 168 -19.64 1.67 -6.40
C VAL A 168 -20.19 1.88 -7.79
N ASP A 169 -20.70 3.08 -8.05
CA ASP A 169 -21.02 3.56 -9.39
C ASP A 169 -19.86 4.38 -9.94
N TYR A 170 -19.86 4.67 -11.23
CA TYR A 170 -18.78 5.40 -11.87
C TYR A 170 -19.30 6.48 -12.80
N GLU A 171 -18.66 7.66 -12.77
CA GLU A 171 -18.83 8.73 -13.73
C GLU A 171 -17.61 8.80 -14.66
N PRO A 172 -17.78 8.93 -15.99
CA PRO A 172 -16.68 9.07 -16.90
C PRO A 172 -15.98 10.42 -16.76
N LEU A 173 -14.65 10.43 -16.86
CA LEU A 173 -13.82 11.62 -16.87
C LEU A 173 -12.79 11.49 -17.99
N LYS A 174 -12.78 12.42 -18.94
CA LYS A 174 -11.84 12.40 -20.07
C LYS A 174 -10.55 13.13 -19.72
N VAL A 175 -9.43 12.50 -20.05
CA VAL A 175 -8.08 13.09 -20.00
C VAL A 175 -7.47 13.01 -21.39
N ARG A 176 -6.80 14.09 -21.84
CA ARG A 176 -6.24 14.20 -23.18
C ARG A 176 -4.73 14.40 -23.10
N PHE A 177 -4.00 13.62 -23.87
CA PHE A 177 -2.58 13.79 -24.13
C PHE A 177 -2.30 14.93 -25.10
N GLU A 178 -1.08 15.45 -25.12
CA GLU A 178 -0.68 16.53 -26.06
C GLU A 178 -0.73 16.07 -27.52
N ASP A 179 -0.52 14.79 -27.81
CA ASP A 179 -0.66 14.19 -29.15
C ASP A 179 -2.14 14.03 -29.60
N GLY A 180 -3.09 14.43 -28.76
CA GLY A 180 -4.52 14.35 -29.02
C GLY A 180 -5.18 13.04 -28.61
N THR A 181 -4.44 12.03 -28.14
CA THR A 181 -5.01 10.78 -27.61
C THR A 181 -5.90 11.06 -26.40
N GLU A 182 -7.12 10.53 -26.40
CA GLU A 182 -8.04 10.63 -25.25
C GLU A 182 -8.08 9.30 -24.47
N VAL A 183 -8.07 9.40 -23.14
CA VAL A 183 -8.32 8.30 -22.22
C VAL A 183 -9.50 8.66 -21.34
N GLU A 184 -10.48 7.75 -21.26
CA GLU A 184 -11.61 7.87 -20.36
C GLU A 184 -11.28 7.21 -19.03
N LEU A 185 -11.20 8.00 -17.97
CA LEU A 185 -11.10 7.55 -16.59
C LEU A 185 -12.51 7.34 -16.01
N ARG A 186 -12.59 6.66 -14.86
CA ARG A 186 -13.86 6.46 -14.15
C ARG A 186 -13.75 6.99 -12.71
N LYS A 187 -14.53 8.03 -12.39
CA LYS A 187 -14.63 8.59 -11.04
C LYS A 187 -15.58 7.74 -10.19
N PRO A 188 -15.14 7.14 -9.07
CA PRO A 188 -16.02 6.33 -8.25
C PRO A 188 -17.02 7.18 -7.45
N ILE A 189 -18.25 6.65 -7.33
CA ILE A 189 -19.31 7.18 -6.47
C ILE A 189 -19.70 6.06 -5.52
N LEU A 190 -19.29 6.18 -4.27
CA LEU A 190 -19.63 5.23 -3.22
C LEU A 190 -21.10 5.41 -2.80
N ARG A 191 -21.82 4.30 -2.72
CA ARG A 191 -23.20 4.27 -2.19
C ARG A 191 -23.29 3.25 -1.08
N ILE A 192 -23.87 3.68 0.05
CA ILE A 192 -24.19 2.82 1.18
C ILE A 192 -25.70 2.79 1.34
N SER A 193 -26.26 1.62 1.54
CA SER A 193 -27.69 1.37 1.63
C SER A 193 -28.00 0.25 2.61
N GLN A 194 -29.30 0.02 2.91
CA GLN A 194 -29.77 -1.05 3.78
C GLN A 194 -29.10 -1.04 5.16
N LEU A 195 -28.98 0.15 5.77
CA LEU A 195 -28.40 0.33 7.09
C LEU A 195 -29.17 -0.47 8.16
N GLY A 196 -28.47 -1.34 8.90
CA GLY A 196 -29.05 -2.27 9.87
C GLY A 196 -29.41 -1.64 11.22
N TYR A 197 -28.79 -0.50 11.57
CA TYR A 197 -28.81 0.09 12.92
C TYR A 197 -29.26 1.56 12.95
N GLY A 198 -30.00 1.98 11.93
CA GLY A 198 -30.49 3.36 11.81
C GLY A 198 -29.60 4.27 10.97
N PRO A 199 -29.87 5.57 10.95
CA PRO A 199 -29.10 6.51 10.13
C PRO A 199 -27.70 6.72 10.67
N MET A 200 -26.73 6.88 9.78
CA MET A 200 -25.38 7.34 10.13
C MET A 200 -25.39 8.80 10.59
N HIS A 201 -24.35 9.19 11.32
CA HIS A 201 -24.15 10.59 11.68
C HIS A 201 -24.09 11.47 10.41
N PRO A 202 -24.73 12.65 10.37
CA PRO A 202 -24.80 13.49 9.14
C PRO A 202 -23.46 13.91 8.57
N GLN A 203 -22.41 13.94 9.38
CA GLN A 203 -21.06 14.31 8.99
C GLN A 203 -20.15 13.09 8.80
N THR A 204 -20.70 11.89 8.60
CA THR A 204 -19.89 10.70 8.35
C THR A 204 -19.04 10.85 7.10
N MET A 205 -17.75 10.60 7.27
CA MET A 205 -16.75 10.55 6.20
C MET A 205 -16.48 9.10 5.83
N PHE A 206 -16.29 8.85 4.53
CA PHE A 206 -16.14 7.52 3.96
C PHE A 206 -14.80 7.39 3.23
N SER A 207 -14.13 6.26 3.39
CA SER A 207 -12.90 5.93 2.66
C SER A 207 -12.97 4.50 2.15
N ALA A 208 -13.20 4.34 0.85
CA ALA A 208 -13.19 3.03 0.19
C ALA A 208 -11.74 2.57 -0.05
N ARG A 209 -11.39 1.36 0.38
CA ARG A 209 -10.03 0.84 0.31
C ARG A 209 -10.03 -0.62 -0.11
N VAL A 210 -9.40 -0.92 -1.24
CA VAL A 210 -9.14 -2.30 -1.64
C VAL A 210 -7.98 -2.90 -0.84
N ALA A 211 -8.01 -4.21 -0.64
CA ALA A 211 -6.92 -4.92 0.02
C ALA A 211 -5.61 -4.73 -0.76
N PRO A 212 -4.49 -4.30 -0.14
CA PRO A 212 -3.18 -4.19 -0.80
C PRO A 212 -2.52 -5.56 -0.95
N PRO A 213 -1.53 -5.74 -1.86
CA PRO A 213 -0.76 -6.97 -1.93
C PRO A 213 0.07 -7.19 -0.66
N MET A 214 0.27 -8.48 -0.30
CA MET A 214 0.93 -8.91 0.94
C MET A 214 2.45 -9.14 0.79
N ILE A 215 2.98 -9.15 -0.44
CA ILE A 215 4.39 -9.45 -0.71
C ILE A 215 5.34 -8.44 -0.10
N GLY A 216 6.43 -8.91 0.48
CA GLY A 216 7.54 -8.08 0.98
C GLY A 216 7.23 -7.23 2.21
N LEU A 217 6.13 -7.46 2.92
CA LEU A 217 5.78 -6.65 4.10
C LEU A 217 6.89 -6.65 5.15
N GLY A 218 7.48 -7.81 5.44
CA GLY A 218 8.58 -7.89 6.41
C GLY A 218 9.84 -7.14 5.96
N LEU A 219 10.10 -7.04 4.65
CA LEU A 219 11.18 -6.20 4.12
C LEU A 219 10.90 -4.72 4.31
N LEU A 220 9.63 -4.28 4.13
CA LEU A 220 9.24 -2.89 4.40
C LEU A 220 9.30 -2.57 5.90
N GLU A 221 8.92 -3.52 6.77
CA GLU A 221 9.05 -3.39 8.22
C GLU A 221 10.52 -3.20 8.63
N ALA A 222 11.43 -3.89 7.97
CA ALA A 222 12.86 -3.90 8.25
C ALA A 222 13.64 -2.70 7.68
N ILE A 223 13.02 -1.78 6.92
CA ILE A 223 13.69 -0.54 6.50
C ILE A 223 13.95 0.32 7.74
N PRO A 224 15.18 0.80 7.99
CA PRO A 224 15.47 1.73 9.09
C PRO A 224 14.62 3.00 9.00
N GLU A 225 14.10 3.48 10.15
CA GLU A 225 13.25 4.68 10.20
C GLU A 225 13.95 5.90 9.61
N GLU A 226 15.23 6.09 9.91
CA GLU A 226 16.05 7.17 9.39
C GLU A 226 16.16 7.14 7.85
N ALA A 227 16.15 5.96 7.24
CA ALA A 227 16.20 5.84 5.77
C ALA A 227 14.87 6.27 5.11
N ILE A 228 13.74 6.07 5.77
CA ILE A 228 12.44 6.58 5.33
C ILE A 228 12.40 8.10 5.50
N LEU A 229 12.75 8.58 6.70
CA LEU A 229 12.70 10.00 7.06
C LEU A 229 13.68 10.86 6.25
N ALA A 230 14.76 10.28 5.73
CA ALA A 230 15.70 10.98 4.83
C ALA A 230 15.06 11.44 3.50
N ASN A 231 13.92 10.86 3.11
CA ASN A 231 13.16 11.27 1.92
C ASN A 231 12.06 12.30 2.25
N ALA A 232 11.82 12.61 3.53
CA ALA A 232 10.76 13.54 3.92
C ALA A 232 11.22 15.00 3.77
N ASP A 233 10.38 15.83 3.16
CA ASP A 233 10.56 17.28 3.09
C ASP A 233 9.24 18.03 3.36
N PRO A 234 8.68 17.95 4.59
CA PRO A 234 7.36 18.51 4.89
C PRO A 234 7.25 20.02 4.66
N ASP A 235 8.37 20.72 4.67
CA ASP A 235 8.46 22.16 4.48
C ASP A 235 8.77 22.58 3.03
N ASP A 236 8.94 21.61 2.10
CA ASP A 236 9.32 21.84 0.70
C ASP A 236 10.58 22.73 0.57
N ARG A 237 11.65 22.35 1.28
CA ARG A 237 12.89 23.15 1.37
C ARG A 237 13.64 23.21 0.06
N ASN A 238 13.52 22.17 -0.78
CA ASN A 238 14.13 22.12 -2.09
C ASN A 238 13.31 22.86 -3.16
N GLY A 239 12.03 23.24 -2.86
CA GLY A 239 11.16 24.02 -3.71
C GLY A 239 10.62 23.26 -4.93
N ASP A 240 10.57 21.91 -4.89
CA ASP A 240 10.09 21.09 -6.01
C ASP A 240 8.57 20.82 -5.93
N GLY A 241 7.92 21.24 -4.86
CA GLY A 241 6.49 21.04 -4.61
C GLY A 241 6.13 19.64 -4.08
N ILE A 242 7.13 18.80 -3.77
CA ILE A 242 6.94 17.44 -3.24
C ILE A 242 7.36 17.41 -1.79
N ARG A 243 6.41 17.23 -0.89
CA ARG A 243 6.68 17.38 0.55
C ARG A 243 7.07 16.08 1.23
N GLY A 244 6.42 14.98 0.92
CA GLY A 244 6.67 13.70 1.57
C GLY A 244 6.66 13.80 3.10
N ARG A 245 5.56 13.37 3.76
CA ARG A 245 5.41 13.50 5.21
C ARG A 245 5.28 12.16 5.88
N ALA A 246 5.98 11.99 7.00
CA ALA A 246 5.80 10.82 7.86
C ALA A 246 4.43 10.89 8.55
N ASN A 247 3.65 9.80 8.56
CA ASN A 247 2.54 9.68 9.48
C ASN A 247 3.06 9.27 10.85
N GLN A 248 2.58 9.92 11.92
CA GLN A 248 2.89 9.58 13.30
C GLN A 248 1.65 8.93 13.92
N VAL A 249 1.78 7.66 14.31
CA VAL A 249 0.65 6.83 14.69
C VAL A 249 0.85 6.22 16.08
N TRP A 250 -0.24 5.79 16.72
CA TRP A 250 -0.15 5.13 18.01
C TRP A 250 0.33 3.69 17.86
N ASP A 251 1.38 3.34 18.58
CA ASP A 251 1.87 1.98 18.75
C ASP A 251 1.25 1.41 20.03
N ALA A 252 0.27 0.54 19.87
CA ALA A 252 -0.49 -0.03 20.98
C ALA A 252 0.34 -0.98 21.85
N ALA A 253 1.31 -1.67 21.26
CA ALA A 253 2.19 -2.58 22.00
C ALA A 253 3.19 -1.81 22.86
N ARG A 254 3.75 -0.71 22.34
CA ARG A 254 4.78 0.10 23.02
C ARG A 254 4.21 1.30 23.76
N GLN A 255 2.90 1.57 23.65
CA GLN A 255 2.18 2.70 24.28
C GLN A 255 2.87 4.06 24.01
N ARG A 256 3.22 4.30 22.74
CA ARG A 256 3.88 5.54 22.28
C ARG A 256 3.53 5.84 20.83
N THR A 257 3.80 7.05 20.41
CA THR A 257 3.77 7.42 18.99
C THR A 257 4.97 6.84 18.26
N ALA A 258 4.75 6.34 17.05
CA ALA A 258 5.76 5.75 16.16
C ALA A 258 5.51 6.11 14.69
N LEU A 259 6.51 5.90 13.84
CA LEU A 259 6.37 6.07 12.39
C LEU A 259 5.34 5.07 11.83
N GLY A 260 4.32 5.58 11.16
CA GLY A 260 3.37 4.76 10.40
C GLY A 260 4.00 4.26 9.10
N ARG A 261 3.79 2.98 8.78
CA ARG A 261 4.37 2.30 7.61
C ARG A 261 3.34 1.58 6.75
N PHE A 262 2.28 1.02 7.37
CA PHE A 262 1.33 0.12 6.71
C PHE A 262 -0.05 0.75 6.58
N GLY A 263 -0.87 0.15 5.70
CA GLY A 263 -2.14 0.73 5.29
C GLY A 263 -1.99 1.82 4.23
N TRP A 264 -3.09 2.21 3.61
CA TRP A 264 -3.11 3.20 2.51
C TRP A 264 -2.73 4.62 2.94
N LYS A 265 -2.89 4.94 4.22
CA LYS A 265 -2.50 6.23 4.82
C LYS A 265 -1.38 6.08 5.86
N ALA A 266 -0.58 5.02 5.78
CA ALA A 266 0.46 4.72 6.77
C ALA A 266 -0.08 4.78 8.21
N GLY A 267 -1.28 4.24 8.46
CA GLY A 267 -1.98 4.30 9.75
C GLY A 267 -1.53 3.25 10.76
N GLN A 268 -0.61 2.35 10.41
CA GLN A 268 -0.11 1.28 11.29
C GLN A 268 1.42 1.29 11.35
N PRO A 269 2.01 1.15 12.55
CA PRO A 269 3.46 1.24 12.73
C PRO A 269 4.20 -0.02 12.29
N ASP A 270 3.61 -1.20 12.50
CA ASP A 270 4.22 -2.50 12.27
C ASP A 270 3.19 -3.55 11.80
N ILE A 271 3.68 -4.73 11.38
CA ILE A 271 2.82 -5.81 10.90
C ILE A 271 2.00 -6.45 12.04
N PRO A 272 2.51 -6.63 13.26
CA PRO A 272 1.69 -7.11 14.38
C PRO A 272 0.41 -6.29 14.55
N GLN A 273 0.52 -4.96 14.63
CA GLN A 273 -0.65 -4.10 14.81
C GLN A 273 -1.55 -4.09 13.56
N GLN A 274 -0.97 -4.10 12.35
CA GLN A 274 -1.75 -4.25 11.11
C GLN A 274 -2.56 -5.56 11.08
N ASN A 275 -1.95 -6.68 11.49
CA ASN A 275 -2.64 -7.98 11.55
C ASN A 275 -3.73 -7.99 12.62
N ALA A 276 -3.47 -7.43 13.81
CA ALA A 276 -4.47 -7.33 14.87
C ALA A 276 -5.69 -6.52 14.42
N HIS A 277 -5.47 -5.38 13.74
CA HIS A 277 -6.57 -4.60 13.17
C HIS A 277 -7.32 -5.34 12.06
N ALA A 278 -6.64 -6.16 11.25
CA ALA A 278 -7.31 -6.99 10.24
C ALA A 278 -8.17 -8.09 10.90
N PHE A 279 -7.68 -8.77 11.93
CA PHE A 279 -8.48 -9.71 12.70
C PHE A 279 -9.71 -9.04 13.31
N ALA A 280 -9.54 -7.91 14.00
CA ALA A 280 -10.62 -7.23 14.69
C ALA A 280 -11.65 -6.61 13.73
N ASN A 281 -11.19 -5.78 12.77
CA ASN A 281 -12.12 -5.01 11.94
C ASN A 281 -12.69 -5.80 10.76
N ASP A 282 -11.89 -6.70 10.14
CA ASP A 282 -12.33 -7.40 8.93
C ASP A 282 -13.06 -8.71 9.25
N MET A 283 -12.76 -9.33 10.40
CA MET A 283 -13.26 -10.63 10.81
C MET A 283 -13.96 -10.63 12.17
N GLY A 284 -13.94 -9.52 12.92
CA GLY A 284 -14.51 -9.40 14.25
C GLY A 284 -13.86 -10.31 15.29
N LEU A 285 -12.55 -10.57 15.17
CA LEU A 285 -11.80 -11.48 16.03
C LEU A 285 -10.88 -10.70 16.97
N THR A 286 -11.01 -10.93 18.27
CA THR A 286 -10.15 -10.35 19.29
C THR A 286 -8.76 -10.99 19.32
N SER A 287 -7.78 -10.24 19.80
CA SER A 287 -6.39 -10.68 20.03
C SER A 287 -5.85 -10.06 21.31
N SER A 288 -4.73 -10.55 21.83
CA SER A 288 -4.08 -9.95 23.00
C SER A 288 -3.71 -8.47 22.79
N LEU A 289 -3.49 -8.03 21.55
CA LEU A 289 -3.21 -6.64 21.22
C LEU A 289 -4.48 -5.79 21.11
N LEU A 290 -5.59 -6.35 20.64
CA LEU A 290 -6.90 -5.73 20.53
C LEU A 290 -7.95 -6.67 21.15
N PRO A 291 -8.17 -6.55 22.48
CA PRO A 291 -8.95 -7.55 23.23
C PRO A 291 -10.46 -7.28 23.25
N HIS A 292 -10.96 -6.32 22.47
CA HIS A 292 -12.37 -5.92 22.49
C HIS A 292 -12.95 -5.91 21.08
N ASP A 293 -14.22 -6.34 20.98
CA ASP A 293 -15.02 -6.22 19.76
C ASP A 293 -15.29 -4.77 19.40
N ASP A 294 -15.53 -4.51 18.12
CA ASP A 294 -15.94 -3.19 17.60
C ASP A 294 -17.47 -3.00 17.60
N CYS A 295 -18.21 -3.75 18.46
CA CYS A 295 -19.66 -3.64 18.59
C CYS A 295 -20.05 -2.33 19.28
N SER A 296 -20.74 -1.44 18.58
CA SER A 296 -21.22 -0.17 19.13
C SER A 296 -22.36 -0.36 20.15
N ALA A 297 -22.70 0.72 20.87
CA ALA A 297 -23.83 0.70 21.79
C ALA A 297 -25.18 0.44 21.11
N ALA A 298 -25.32 0.80 19.85
CA ALA A 298 -26.55 0.57 19.06
C ALA A 298 -26.69 -0.90 18.60
N GLN A 299 -25.60 -1.65 18.57
CA GLN A 299 -25.51 -3.02 18.06
C GLN A 299 -25.71 -4.06 19.18
N VAL A 300 -26.91 -4.05 19.81
CA VAL A 300 -27.19 -4.85 21.00
C VAL A 300 -26.98 -6.34 20.78
N GLU A 301 -27.42 -6.88 19.63
CA GLU A 301 -27.28 -8.31 19.32
C GLU A 301 -25.81 -8.70 19.04
N CYS A 302 -25.03 -7.78 18.47
CA CYS A 302 -23.58 -7.92 18.31
C CYS A 302 -22.91 -8.16 19.69
N ARG A 303 -23.18 -7.31 20.67
CA ARG A 303 -22.60 -7.40 22.02
C ARG A 303 -23.08 -8.58 22.86
N ARG A 304 -24.11 -9.31 22.41
CA ARG A 304 -24.67 -10.51 23.07
C ARG A 304 -24.28 -11.80 22.36
N ALA A 305 -23.63 -11.67 21.21
CA ALA A 305 -23.23 -12.83 20.43
C ALA A 305 -22.24 -13.71 21.21
N PRO A 306 -22.23 -15.03 20.96
CA PRO A 306 -21.23 -15.91 21.56
C PRO A 306 -19.85 -15.58 20.99
N ASP A 307 -18.83 -15.60 21.86
CA ASP A 307 -17.42 -15.50 21.52
C ASP A 307 -16.76 -16.89 21.39
N GLY A 308 -15.59 -16.94 20.79
CA GLY A 308 -14.77 -18.14 20.62
C GLY A 308 -13.68 -18.31 21.66
N GLY A 309 -13.60 -17.39 22.64
CA GLY A 309 -12.58 -17.34 23.68
C GLY A 309 -12.04 -15.94 23.94
N GLU A 310 -11.18 -15.77 24.95
CA GLU A 310 -10.59 -14.49 25.33
C GLU A 310 -9.05 -14.58 25.34
N PRO A 311 -8.35 -14.20 24.26
CA PRO A 311 -8.86 -13.78 22.95
C PRO A 311 -9.22 -14.97 22.03
N GLU A 312 -10.03 -14.74 20.98
CA GLU A 312 -10.34 -15.74 19.96
C GLU A 312 -9.09 -16.15 19.18
N VAL A 313 -8.26 -15.18 18.80
CA VAL A 313 -6.98 -15.43 18.16
C VAL A 313 -5.91 -15.61 19.24
N SER A 314 -5.58 -16.85 19.57
CA SER A 314 -4.50 -17.12 20.54
C SER A 314 -3.15 -16.56 20.06
N ASP A 315 -2.26 -16.21 20.99
CA ASP A 315 -0.92 -15.68 20.68
C ASP A 315 -0.11 -16.61 19.76
N ASN A 316 -0.29 -17.94 19.90
CA ASN A 316 0.37 -18.89 19.02
C ASN A 316 -0.12 -18.80 17.58
N ILE A 317 -1.42 -18.72 17.36
CA ILE A 317 -2.01 -18.55 16.01
C ILE A 317 -1.60 -17.20 15.44
N PHE A 318 -1.68 -16.14 16.26
CA PHE A 318 -1.24 -14.80 15.87
C PHE A 318 0.23 -14.79 15.41
N ALA A 319 1.12 -15.43 16.16
CA ALA A 319 2.54 -15.54 15.80
C ALA A 319 2.75 -16.31 14.48
N GLN A 320 1.96 -17.36 14.20
CA GLN A 320 2.03 -18.10 12.94
C GLN A 320 1.60 -17.23 11.73
N VAL A 321 0.50 -16.48 11.87
CA VAL A 321 0.05 -15.57 10.80
C VAL A 321 1.05 -14.44 10.62
N LEU A 322 1.61 -13.89 11.69
CA LEU A 322 2.65 -12.86 11.64
C LEU A 322 3.90 -13.35 10.91
N PHE A 323 4.36 -14.58 11.24
CA PHE A 323 5.48 -15.19 10.56
C PHE A 323 5.24 -15.37 9.06
N TYR A 324 4.04 -15.82 8.68
CA TYR A 324 3.62 -15.93 7.28
C TYR A 324 3.67 -14.56 6.59
N SER A 325 3.02 -13.54 7.16
CA SER A 325 2.92 -12.19 6.59
C SER A 325 4.30 -11.54 6.39
N ARG A 326 5.25 -11.76 7.33
CA ARG A 326 6.62 -11.24 7.23
C ARG A 326 7.45 -11.91 6.14
N ASN A 327 7.23 -13.21 5.93
CA ASN A 327 8.08 -14.03 5.06
C ASN A 327 7.51 -14.26 3.65
N LEU A 328 6.42 -13.57 3.26
CA LEU A 328 5.97 -13.57 1.87
C LEU A 328 6.98 -12.87 0.98
N ALA A 329 7.53 -13.63 0.03
CA ALA A 329 8.59 -13.17 -0.87
C ALA A 329 8.11 -12.13 -1.88
N VAL A 330 9.04 -11.33 -2.37
CA VAL A 330 8.84 -10.47 -3.53
C VAL A 330 9.26 -11.23 -4.79
N PRO A 331 8.44 -11.27 -5.87
CA PRO A 331 8.86 -11.85 -7.13
C PRO A 331 9.96 -11.02 -7.80
N ALA A 332 10.79 -11.70 -8.59
CA ALA A 332 11.83 -11.07 -9.37
C ALA A 332 11.25 -10.08 -10.40
N ARG A 333 11.92 -8.96 -10.58
CA ARG A 333 11.66 -8.08 -11.69
C ARG A 333 12.02 -8.78 -13.02
N ARG A 334 11.18 -8.61 -14.02
CA ARG A 334 11.27 -9.31 -15.31
C ARG A 334 11.91 -8.43 -16.37
N LYS A 335 12.55 -9.04 -17.38
CA LYS A 335 13.08 -8.36 -18.58
C LYS A 335 13.94 -7.12 -18.28
N VAL A 336 14.78 -7.18 -17.25
CA VAL A 336 15.55 -6.01 -16.77
C VAL A 336 16.52 -5.43 -17.83
N ASP A 337 16.99 -6.27 -18.77
CA ASP A 337 17.89 -5.88 -19.86
C ASP A 337 17.18 -5.60 -21.19
N ASP A 338 15.83 -5.69 -21.23
CA ASP A 338 15.04 -5.37 -22.43
C ASP A 338 15.17 -3.88 -22.75
N PRO A 339 15.53 -3.49 -23.99
CA PRO A 339 15.73 -2.09 -24.36
C PRO A 339 14.51 -1.20 -24.10
N GLN A 340 13.29 -1.72 -24.31
CA GLN A 340 12.06 -0.97 -24.04
C GLN A 340 11.85 -0.77 -22.54
N VAL A 341 12.15 -1.78 -21.72
CA VAL A 341 12.08 -1.69 -20.25
C VAL A 341 13.11 -0.69 -19.72
N LEU A 342 14.33 -0.70 -20.26
CA LEU A 342 15.38 0.25 -19.89
C LEU A 342 15.03 1.70 -20.31
N ALA A 343 14.47 1.89 -21.52
CA ALA A 343 13.95 3.18 -21.95
C ALA A 343 12.82 3.67 -21.02
N GLY A 344 11.88 2.79 -20.65
CA GLY A 344 10.81 3.11 -19.71
C GLY A 344 11.32 3.47 -18.31
N LYS A 345 12.36 2.80 -17.79
CA LYS A 345 13.01 3.15 -16.53
C LYS A 345 13.57 4.59 -16.57
N ARG A 346 14.20 4.95 -17.70
CA ARG A 346 14.72 6.32 -17.90
C ARG A 346 13.58 7.35 -17.94
N LEU A 347 12.50 7.06 -18.67
CA LEU A 347 11.31 7.92 -18.74
C LEU A 347 10.63 8.10 -17.37
N PHE A 348 10.58 7.04 -16.57
CA PHE A 348 10.08 7.09 -15.19
C PHE A 348 10.89 8.06 -14.31
N ALA A 349 12.23 8.04 -14.46
CA ALA A 349 13.08 8.98 -13.76
C ALA A 349 12.97 10.42 -14.32
N GLN A 350 12.92 10.58 -15.66
CA GLN A 350 12.76 11.89 -16.31
C GLN A 350 11.43 12.57 -15.96
N ALA A 351 10.36 11.80 -15.81
CA ALA A 351 9.07 12.30 -15.36
C ALA A 351 9.01 12.59 -13.85
N ASN A 352 10.13 12.46 -13.15
CA ASN A 352 10.28 12.65 -11.69
C ASN A 352 9.41 11.73 -10.81
N CYS A 353 8.99 10.57 -11.33
CA CYS A 353 8.23 9.59 -10.55
C CYS A 353 9.06 9.04 -9.36
N VAL A 354 10.39 9.05 -9.50
CA VAL A 354 11.35 8.60 -8.45
C VAL A 354 11.37 9.47 -7.21
N ALA A 355 10.81 10.67 -7.25
CA ALA A 355 10.75 11.57 -6.09
C ALA A 355 9.88 11.00 -4.95
N CYS A 356 8.81 10.25 -5.28
CA CYS A 356 7.97 9.51 -4.33
C CYS A 356 8.25 8.00 -4.43
N HIS A 357 8.40 7.47 -5.64
CA HIS A 357 8.71 6.06 -5.88
C HIS A 357 10.22 5.82 -5.80
N VAL A 358 10.79 6.02 -4.60
CA VAL A 358 12.23 5.80 -4.32
C VAL A 358 12.63 4.38 -4.70
N PRO A 359 13.63 4.21 -5.59
CA PRO A 359 13.88 2.91 -6.21
C PRO A 359 14.35 1.82 -5.25
N ALA A 360 15.12 2.17 -4.21
CA ALA A 360 15.75 1.14 -3.39
C ALA A 360 16.04 1.58 -1.96
N PHE A 361 16.03 0.58 -1.04
CA PHE A 361 16.51 0.69 0.33
C PHE A 361 17.43 -0.47 0.67
N THR A 362 18.06 -0.38 1.84
CA THR A 362 18.73 -1.50 2.49
C THR A 362 18.04 -1.73 3.83
N THR A 363 17.61 -2.96 4.12
CA THR A 363 16.99 -3.31 5.39
C THR A 363 18.01 -3.31 6.52
N GLY A 364 17.57 -3.05 7.75
CA GLY A 364 18.42 -3.04 8.94
C GLY A 364 19.00 -4.41 9.27
N SER A 365 20.07 -4.41 10.07
CA SER A 365 20.67 -5.63 10.61
C SER A 365 19.86 -6.26 11.74
N ASP A 366 18.95 -5.50 12.34
CA ASP A 366 18.06 -5.82 13.46
C ASP A 366 16.65 -6.22 13.02
N ALA A 367 16.48 -6.62 11.76
CA ALA A 367 15.20 -7.10 11.23
C ALA A 367 14.62 -8.21 12.13
N SER A 368 13.28 -8.20 12.28
CA SER A 368 12.55 -9.16 13.12
C SER A 368 12.77 -10.64 12.73
N GLU A 369 13.12 -10.86 11.48
CA GLU A 369 13.45 -12.18 10.93
C GLU A 369 14.84 -12.14 10.30
N PRO A 370 15.74 -13.09 10.58
CA PRO A 370 17.12 -13.03 10.12
C PRO A 370 17.25 -13.04 8.58
N GLU A 371 16.29 -13.65 7.89
CA GLU A 371 16.23 -13.69 6.42
C GLU A 371 16.01 -12.31 5.80
N LEU A 372 15.44 -11.39 6.53
CA LEU A 372 15.08 -10.04 6.07
C LEU A 372 16.18 -9.00 6.35
N ALA A 373 17.19 -9.36 7.14
CA ALA A 373 18.27 -8.45 7.52
C ALA A 373 19.25 -8.18 6.38
N ASN A 374 19.73 -6.92 6.28
CA ASN A 374 20.76 -6.48 5.33
C ASN A 374 20.44 -6.77 3.85
N GLN A 375 19.15 -6.75 3.48
CA GLN A 375 18.72 -6.96 2.10
C GLN A 375 18.74 -5.63 1.32
N ARG A 376 19.35 -5.62 0.13
CA ARG A 376 19.17 -4.54 -0.85
C ARG A 376 17.86 -4.77 -1.58
N ILE A 377 16.84 -3.97 -1.28
CA ILE A 377 15.48 -4.12 -1.82
C ILE A 377 15.11 -2.99 -2.78
N ARG A 378 14.16 -3.25 -3.70
CA ARG A 378 13.71 -2.29 -4.71
C ARG A 378 12.17 -2.15 -4.69
N PRO A 379 11.60 -1.52 -3.65
CA PRO A 379 10.16 -1.36 -3.51
C PRO A 379 9.57 -0.31 -4.45
N TYR A 380 10.33 0.65 -4.93
CA TYR A 380 9.84 1.83 -5.63
C TYR A 380 8.75 2.56 -4.81
N SER A 381 9.13 2.98 -3.61
CA SER A 381 8.27 3.68 -2.64
C SER A 381 9.14 4.35 -1.60
N ASP A 382 8.76 5.51 -1.11
CA ASP A 382 9.37 6.15 0.06
C ASP A 382 8.63 5.85 1.37
N LEU A 383 7.45 5.21 1.30
CA LEU A 383 6.52 4.93 2.41
C LEU A 383 5.97 6.20 3.09
N LEU A 384 6.15 7.38 2.52
CA LEU A 384 5.66 8.64 3.03
C LEU A 384 4.26 8.98 2.50
N LEU A 385 3.62 9.93 3.16
CA LEU A 385 2.35 10.53 2.75
C LEU A 385 2.61 11.67 1.78
N HIS A 386 1.81 11.71 0.71
CA HIS A 386 1.79 12.81 -0.26
C HIS A 386 0.35 13.28 -0.49
N ASP A 387 0.16 14.60 -0.61
CA ASP A 387 -1.10 15.18 -1.05
C ASP A 387 -1.30 14.87 -2.55
N MET A 388 -2.24 13.98 -2.83
CA MET A 388 -2.54 13.51 -4.19
C MET A 388 -3.65 14.32 -4.88
N GLY A 389 -4.02 15.47 -4.32
CA GLY A 389 -5.03 16.36 -4.87
C GLY A 389 -6.47 15.87 -4.71
N ASP A 390 -7.41 16.71 -5.15
CA ASP A 390 -8.86 16.47 -5.01
C ASP A 390 -9.34 15.24 -5.80
N GLY A 391 -8.64 14.89 -6.88
CA GLY A 391 -8.99 13.73 -7.71
C GLY A 391 -8.94 12.40 -6.97
N LEU A 392 -8.01 12.24 -6.03
CA LEU A 392 -7.84 11.04 -5.22
C LEU A 392 -8.31 11.22 -3.77
N ALA A 393 -8.77 12.41 -3.36
CA ALA A 393 -9.22 12.67 -2.01
C ALA A 393 -10.42 11.80 -1.60
N ASP A 394 -10.36 11.26 -0.38
CA ASP A 394 -11.50 10.63 0.31
C ASP A 394 -12.11 11.54 1.38
N ASN A 395 -11.47 12.67 1.67
CA ASN A 395 -11.84 13.66 2.69
C ASN A 395 -11.87 13.11 4.13
N ARG A 396 -11.33 11.91 4.36
CA ARG A 396 -11.23 11.29 5.69
C ARG A 396 -9.78 11.35 6.18
N PRO A 397 -9.50 12.09 7.27
CA PRO A 397 -8.16 12.08 7.88
C PRO A 397 -7.86 10.73 8.56
N GLU A 398 -6.57 10.47 8.82
CA GLU A 398 -6.13 9.32 9.63
C GLU A 398 -4.78 9.67 10.30
N PHE A 399 -4.77 9.93 11.61
CA PHE A 399 -3.66 10.53 12.33
C PHE A 399 -3.23 11.87 11.70
N LEU A 400 -1.98 11.98 11.22
CA LEU A 400 -1.51 13.20 10.54
C LEU A 400 -1.87 13.24 9.05
N ALA A 401 -2.33 12.14 8.47
CA ALA A 401 -2.77 12.12 7.08
C ALA A 401 -4.09 12.88 6.93
N SER A 402 -4.13 13.85 6.03
CA SER A 402 -5.36 14.55 5.63
C SER A 402 -6.25 13.65 4.73
N GLY A 403 -7.43 14.14 4.37
CA GLY A 403 -8.30 13.47 3.40
C GLY A 403 -7.74 13.41 1.98
N ARG A 404 -6.64 14.09 1.67
CA ARG A 404 -5.96 14.10 0.36
C ARG A 404 -4.68 13.29 0.35
N ASP A 405 -4.16 12.93 1.54
CA ASP A 405 -2.89 12.25 1.69
C ASP A 405 -3.02 10.75 1.52
N TRP A 406 -2.09 10.18 0.75
CA TRP A 406 -1.93 8.75 0.56
C TRP A 406 -0.46 8.36 0.67
N ARG A 407 -0.22 7.20 1.30
CA ARG A 407 1.13 6.62 1.34
C ARG A 407 1.52 6.12 -0.05
N THR A 408 2.73 6.44 -0.50
CA THR A 408 3.30 5.84 -1.71
C THR A 408 3.32 4.31 -1.58
N PRO A 409 2.53 3.56 -2.36
CA PRO A 409 2.56 2.10 -2.28
C PRO A 409 3.80 1.55 -2.99
N PRO A 410 4.35 0.41 -2.54
CA PRO A 410 5.38 -0.30 -3.30
C PRO A 410 4.88 -0.71 -4.68
N LEU A 411 5.75 -0.60 -5.69
CA LEU A 411 5.42 -1.00 -7.07
C LEU A 411 5.92 -2.40 -7.44
N TRP A 412 6.73 -3.05 -6.61
CA TRP A 412 7.15 -4.43 -6.88
C TRP A 412 5.96 -5.38 -7.05
N GLY A 413 6.05 -6.28 -8.01
CA GLY A 413 4.96 -7.21 -8.35
C GLY A 413 3.77 -6.59 -9.07
N ILE A 414 3.70 -5.26 -9.27
CA ILE A 414 2.52 -4.60 -9.84
C ILE A 414 2.17 -5.13 -11.25
N GLY A 415 3.18 -5.46 -12.07
CA GLY A 415 3.01 -6.03 -13.39
C GLY A 415 2.52 -7.49 -13.40
N LEU A 416 2.46 -8.16 -12.23
CA LEU A 416 1.91 -9.51 -12.08
C LEU A 416 0.47 -9.53 -11.56
N THR A 417 -0.13 -8.36 -11.30
CA THR A 417 -1.47 -8.26 -10.70
C THR A 417 -2.51 -9.05 -11.52
N GLU A 418 -2.53 -8.92 -12.84
CA GLU A 418 -3.47 -9.67 -13.70
C GLU A 418 -3.22 -11.19 -13.63
N THR A 419 -1.95 -11.60 -13.68
CA THR A 419 -1.57 -13.02 -13.62
C THR A 419 -1.97 -13.66 -12.30
N VAL A 420 -1.81 -12.95 -11.17
CA VAL A 420 -2.07 -13.49 -9.83
C VAL A 420 -3.54 -13.32 -9.44
N ASN A 421 -4.12 -12.16 -9.66
CA ASN A 421 -5.44 -11.78 -9.15
C ASN A 421 -6.56 -11.80 -10.20
N GLY A 422 -6.23 -11.91 -11.51
CA GLY A 422 -7.22 -11.93 -12.59
C GLY A 422 -7.84 -10.57 -12.90
N HIS A 423 -7.24 -9.46 -12.44
CA HIS A 423 -7.68 -8.10 -12.73
C HIS A 423 -6.50 -7.11 -12.76
N THR A 424 -6.76 -5.91 -13.28
CA THR A 424 -5.78 -4.81 -13.37
C THR A 424 -6.31 -3.53 -12.71
N GLN A 425 -7.06 -3.65 -11.61
CA GLN A 425 -7.63 -2.49 -10.92
C GLN A 425 -6.65 -1.95 -9.88
N PHE A 426 -6.24 -0.69 -10.05
CA PHE A 426 -5.18 -0.05 -9.25
C PHE A 426 -5.70 1.14 -8.43
N LEU A 427 -4.81 1.80 -7.68
CA LEU A 427 -5.03 2.82 -6.65
C LEU A 427 -5.71 2.26 -5.39
N HIS A 428 -5.94 3.13 -4.40
CA HIS A 428 -6.44 2.73 -3.08
C HIS A 428 -7.86 2.15 -3.10
N ASP A 429 -8.66 2.51 -4.08
CA ASP A 429 -10.05 2.11 -4.25
C ASP A 429 -10.34 1.33 -5.55
N GLY A 430 -9.29 0.98 -6.31
CA GLY A 430 -9.42 0.19 -7.53
C GLY A 430 -10.03 0.94 -8.72
N ARG A 431 -10.13 2.28 -8.68
CA ARG A 431 -10.75 3.08 -9.76
C ARG A 431 -10.02 2.99 -11.09
N ALA A 432 -8.70 2.86 -11.10
CA ALA A 432 -7.90 2.74 -12.31
C ALA A 432 -7.94 1.32 -12.85
N ARG A 433 -8.35 1.16 -14.12
CA ARG A 433 -8.49 -0.14 -14.80
C ARG A 433 -7.17 -0.70 -15.34
N ASN A 434 -6.14 0.12 -15.38
CA ASN A 434 -4.80 -0.23 -15.84
C ASN A 434 -3.76 0.76 -15.29
N LEU A 435 -2.47 0.51 -15.55
CA LEU A 435 -1.37 1.34 -15.05
C LEU A 435 -1.39 2.76 -15.63
N LEU A 436 -1.80 2.93 -16.91
CA LEU A 436 -1.90 4.25 -17.51
C LEU A 436 -2.95 5.11 -16.80
N GLU A 437 -4.13 4.56 -16.54
CA GLU A 437 -5.16 5.26 -15.77
C GLU A 437 -4.69 5.60 -14.36
N ALA A 438 -3.93 4.69 -13.71
CA ALA A 438 -3.36 4.98 -12.40
C ALA A 438 -2.44 6.21 -12.43
N ILE A 439 -1.58 6.33 -13.44
CA ILE A 439 -0.73 7.52 -13.65
C ILE A 439 -1.58 8.78 -13.88
N LEU A 440 -2.61 8.69 -14.71
CA LEU A 440 -3.46 9.83 -15.06
C LEU A 440 -4.33 10.34 -13.89
N TRP A 441 -4.56 9.51 -12.87
CA TRP A 441 -5.22 9.91 -11.63
C TRP A 441 -4.31 10.68 -10.67
N HIS A 442 -2.99 10.67 -10.86
CA HIS A 442 -2.06 11.41 -10.02
C HIS A 442 -2.37 12.92 -10.08
N GLY A 443 -2.29 13.59 -8.93
CA GLY A 443 -2.54 15.04 -8.79
C GLY A 443 -1.79 15.59 -7.58
N GLY A 444 -2.09 16.80 -7.16
CA GLY A 444 -1.42 17.42 -6.03
C GLY A 444 0.10 17.47 -6.20
N GLU A 445 0.85 16.89 -5.27
CA GLU A 445 2.33 16.81 -5.34
C GLU A 445 2.83 16.05 -6.60
N ALA A 446 2.05 15.12 -7.13
CA ALA A 446 2.39 14.35 -8.34
C ALA A 446 1.89 14.98 -9.66
N GLU A 447 1.24 16.16 -9.62
CA GLU A 447 0.67 16.81 -10.80
C GLU A 447 1.73 17.14 -11.87
N ALA A 448 2.94 17.55 -11.45
CA ALA A 448 4.03 17.84 -12.38
C ALA A 448 4.50 16.59 -13.12
N ALA A 449 4.63 15.46 -12.43
CA ALA A 449 4.99 14.16 -13.02
C ALA A 449 3.93 13.69 -14.02
N LYS A 450 2.63 13.78 -13.67
CA LYS A 450 1.53 13.47 -14.59
C LYS A 450 1.58 14.34 -15.85
N ARG A 451 1.77 15.66 -15.71
CA ARG A 451 1.88 16.57 -16.88
C ARG A 451 3.03 16.20 -17.79
N HIS A 452 4.18 15.78 -17.22
CA HIS A 452 5.29 15.29 -18.03
C HIS A 452 4.89 14.07 -18.86
N VAL A 453 4.17 13.11 -18.26
CA VAL A 453 3.66 11.92 -18.96
C VAL A 453 2.62 12.28 -20.02
N LEU A 454 1.79 13.31 -19.82
CA LEU A 454 0.83 13.79 -20.82
C LEU A 454 1.53 14.33 -22.09
N GLY A 455 2.80 14.75 -22.00
CA GLY A 455 3.63 15.13 -23.12
C GLY A 455 4.31 13.95 -23.85
N PHE A 456 4.22 12.71 -23.33
CA PHE A 456 4.83 11.54 -23.96
C PHE A 456 4.08 11.13 -25.24
N ASP A 457 4.84 10.80 -26.28
CA ASP A 457 4.31 10.12 -27.47
C ASP A 457 3.92 8.65 -27.18
N ALA A 458 3.37 7.97 -28.19
CA ALA A 458 2.88 6.59 -28.04
C ALA A 458 3.99 5.60 -27.67
N ASP A 459 5.21 5.75 -28.21
CA ASP A 459 6.34 4.87 -27.96
C ASP A 459 6.89 5.08 -26.55
N GLN A 460 6.97 6.33 -26.10
CA GLN A 460 7.36 6.68 -24.73
C GLN A 460 6.37 6.15 -23.70
N ARG A 461 5.06 6.28 -23.95
CA ARG A 461 4.03 5.68 -23.09
C ARG A 461 4.16 4.16 -23.04
N SER A 462 4.38 3.52 -24.19
CA SER A 462 4.58 2.07 -24.27
C SER A 462 5.82 1.63 -23.50
N ALA A 463 6.93 2.35 -23.59
CA ALA A 463 8.16 2.07 -22.84
C ALA A 463 7.96 2.23 -21.33
N LEU A 464 7.32 3.32 -20.89
CA LEU A 464 6.99 3.54 -19.47
C LEU A 464 6.14 2.38 -18.91
N LEU A 465 5.11 1.95 -19.66
CA LEU A 465 4.27 0.83 -19.26
C LEU A 465 5.03 -0.50 -19.27
N ALA A 466 5.96 -0.71 -20.21
CA ALA A 466 6.83 -1.89 -20.25
C ALA A 466 7.71 -1.96 -18.98
N PHE A 467 8.26 -0.83 -18.54
CA PHE A 467 9.00 -0.73 -17.28
C PHE A 467 8.12 -1.09 -16.09
N LEU A 468 6.96 -0.47 -15.92
CA LEU A 468 6.04 -0.74 -14.80
C LEU A 468 5.55 -2.20 -14.80
N ASN A 469 5.27 -2.76 -15.98
CA ASN A 469 4.90 -4.18 -16.11
C ASN A 469 6.08 -5.13 -15.84
N SER A 470 7.32 -4.64 -15.86
CA SER A 470 8.48 -5.45 -15.50
C SER A 470 8.65 -5.59 -13.99
N LEU A 471 8.13 -4.65 -13.20
CA LEU A 471 8.15 -4.65 -11.73
C LEU A 471 7.16 -5.70 -11.15
#